data_3817b5b23ee5761545c1ebde346bd3f7
#
_entry.id   3817b5b23ee5761545c1ebde346bd3f7
#
_cell.length_a   1.000
_cell.length_b   1.000
_cell.length_c   1.000
_cell.angle_alpha   90.00
_cell.angle_beta   90.00
_cell.angle_gamma   90.00
#
_symmetry.space_group_name_H-M   'P 1'
#
loop_
_entity.id
_entity.type
_entity.pdbx_description
1 polymer ?
#
loop_
_entity_poly.entity_id
_entity_poly.type
_entity_poly.pdbx_seq_one_letter_code
_entity_poly.pdbx_strand_id
1 'polypeptide(L)'
;MDAAECVPEGCRLRMGLLDGRIALVTGCARMNGLGRAIARALAAAGADVAVTDIATGGAKNVLEKSTAEAQAGWQGLASVVKEVESLGRRCSALLGDVGDQADAERMVREAVETLGRIDILVNNAGAPHGADRNWSWEMPADAFDTVMRINTRGTFLMSTAVARHLLSRKDAGKGGRIINMSSSSGQRGLQQRAAYCASKFAIIGLTQTMALELAPHGITVNAICPGPIATARSESTRARSEAGKDEGLKLGTTPVGRIGQPMDVARAVVWLADPAADFVTGQSVAVNGGTHMG
;
A
#
# COMPACT_ATOMS: atom_id res chain seq x y z
N MET A 1 -1.25 -11.79 -30.84
CA MET A 1 -0.57 -12.66 -29.87
C MET A 1 -1.06 -12.24 -28.50
N ASP A 2 -1.78 -13.16 -27.85
CA ASP A 2 -2.52 -12.91 -26.61
C ASP A 2 -1.58 -12.62 -25.44
N ALA A 3 -1.85 -11.56 -24.72
CA ALA A 3 -1.13 -11.15 -23.53
C ALA A 3 -1.37 -12.10 -22.30
N ALA A 4 -2.02 -13.24 -22.55
CA ALA A 4 -2.33 -14.26 -21.53
C ALA A 4 -1.21 -15.29 -21.29
N GLU A 5 -0.15 -15.32 -22.10
CA GLU A 5 0.82 -16.44 -22.12
C GLU A 5 2.13 -16.25 -21.36
N CYS A 6 2.27 -15.24 -20.49
CA CYS A 6 3.54 -15.02 -19.80
C CYS A 6 3.45 -15.03 -18.25
N VAL A 7 2.66 -15.98 -17.69
CA VAL A 7 2.74 -16.28 -16.24
C VAL A 7 3.23 -17.73 -16.10
N PRO A 8 4.44 -17.97 -15.55
CA PRO A 8 4.93 -19.33 -15.29
C PRO A 8 3.92 -20.10 -14.42
N GLU A 9 3.69 -21.39 -14.71
CA GLU A 9 2.69 -22.24 -14.05
C GLU A 9 2.79 -22.30 -12.51
N GLY A 10 3.94 -22.00 -11.94
CA GLY A 10 4.15 -21.91 -10.48
C GLY A 10 3.71 -20.59 -9.83
N CYS A 11 3.15 -19.65 -10.60
CA CYS A 11 2.86 -18.26 -10.15
C CYS A 11 1.36 -17.92 -10.11
N ARG A 12 0.47 -18.89 -10.26
CA ARG A 12 -0.98 -18.66 -10.21
C ARG A 12 -1.41 -18.39 -8.77
N LEU A 13 -1.84 -17.18 -8.48
CA LEU A 13 -2.68 -16.91 -7.30
C LEU A 13 -3.86 -17.89 -7.38
N ARG A 14 -4.23 -18.53 -6.24
CA ARG A 14 -5.43 -19.37 -6.20
C ARG A 14 -6.63 -18.51 -6.59
N MET A 15 -7.18 -18.78 -7.77
CA MET A 15 -8.41 -18.12 -8.22
C MET A 15 -9.54 -18.45 -7.25
N GLY A 16 -10.37 -17.46 -6.93
CA GLY A 16 -11.51 -17.66 -6.03
C GLY A 16 -11.21 -17.58 -4.53
N LEU A 17 -9.95 -17.36 -4.12
CA LEU A 17 -9.56 -17.25 -2.70
C LEU A 17 -10.31 -16.14 -1.95
N LEU A 18 -10.59 -15.03 -2.64
CA LEU A 18 -11.26 -13.84 -2.10
C LEU A 18 -12.64 -13.61 -2.73
N ASP A 19 -13.25 -14.65 -3.30
CA ASP A 19 -14.59 -14.51 -3.89
C ASP A 19 -15.61 -13.98 -2.88
N GLY A 20 -16.39 -12.98 -3.32
CA GLY A 20 -17.36 -12.29 -2.49
C GLY A 20 -16.78 -11.34 -1.44
N ARG A 21 -15.44 -11.14 -1.40
CA ARG A 21 -14.78 -10.13 -0.57
C ARG A 21 -14.66 -8.80 -1.32
N ILE A 22 -14.64 -7.71 -0.57
CA ILE A 22 -14.47 -6.35 -1.10
C ILE A 22 -13.27 -5.71 -0.42
N ALA A 23 -12.32 -5.25 -1.24
CA ALA A 23 -11.09 -4.60 -0.78
C ALA A 23 -11.11 -3.10 -1.07
N LEU A 24 -10.63 -2.29 -0.13
CA LEU A 24 -10.31 -0.88 -0.32
C LEU A 24 -8.79 -0.71 -0.28
N VAL A 25 -8.20 -0.18 -1.36
CA VAL A 25 -6.75 0.03 -1.49
C VAL A 25 -6.46 1.49 -1.72
N THR A 26 -5.58 2.09 -0.90
CA THR A 26 -5.23 3.51 -1.02
C THR A 26 -3.92 3.71 -1.80
N GLY A 27 -3.80 4.84 -2.55
CA GLY A 27 -2.60 5.18 -3.30
C GLY A 27 -2.37 4.31 -4.54
N CYS A 28 -3.36 4.22 -5.45
CA CYS A 28 -3.38 3.28 -6.55
C CYS A 28 -3.06 3.87 -7.93
N ALA A 29 -3.03 5.19 -8.09
CA ALA A 29 -3.04 5.81 -9.41
C ALA A 29 -1.76 5.65 -10.24
N ARG A 30 -0.62 5.33 -9.61
CA ARG A 30 0.68 5.26 -10.31
C ARG A 30 0.85 3.94 -11.06
N MET A 31 1.26 4.00 -12.34
CA MET A 31 1.47 2.83 -13.20
C MET A 31 2.47 1.83 -12.60
N ASN A 32 3.62 2.33 -12.10
CA ASN A 32 4.65 1.52 -11.43
C ASN A 32 4.53 1.62 -9.91
N GLY A 33 3.27 1.62 -9.37
CA GLY A 33 2.99 1.72 -7.96
C GLY A 33 2.66 0.38 -7.31
N LEU A 34 2.91 0.26 -5.99
CA LEU A 34 2.47 -0.89 -5.21
C LEU A 34 0.94 -1.00 -5.20
N GLY A 35 0.22 0.13 -5.06
CA GLY A 35 -1.25 0.13 -4.97
C GLY A 35 -1.93 -0.50 -6.18
N ARG A 36 -1.47 -0.16 -7.41
CA ARG A 36 -1.94 -0.82 -8.63
C ARG A 36 -1.71 -2.33 -8.60
N ALA A 37 -0.49 -2.77 -8.27
CA ALA A 37 -0.15 -4.19 -8.23
C ALA A 37 -0.98 -4.95 -7.19
N ILE A 38 -1.22 -4.34 -6.02
CA ILE A 38 -2.05 -4.88 -4.95
C ILE A 38 -3.51 -4.99 -5.40
N ALA A 39 -4.08 -3.92 -5.97
CA ALA A 39 -5.46 -3.93 -6.47
C ALA A 39 -5.68 -5.05 -7.50
N ARG A 40 -4.76 -5.19 -8.47
CA ARG A 40 -4.81 -6.27 -9.46
C ARG A 40 -4.68 -7.66 -8.85
N ALA A 41 -3.78 -7.85 -7.88
CA ALA A 41 -3.58 -9.14 -7.24
C ALA A 41 -4.80 -9.57 -6.41
N LEU A 42 -5.43 -8.63 -5.67
CA LEU A 42 -6.67 -8.89 -4.95
C LEU A 42 -7.82 -9.21 -5.90
N ALA A 43 -7.95 -8.49 -7.02
CA ALA A 43 -8.93 -8.77 -8.06
C ALA A 43 -8.70 -10.15 -8.71
N ALA A 44 -7.47 -10.50 -9.06
CA ALA A 44 -7.11 -11.81 -9.60
C ALA A 44 -7.38 -12.95 -8.60
N ALA A 45 -7.35 -12.68 -7.30
CA ALA A 45 -7.73 -13.61 -6.25
C ALA A 45 -9.26 -13.69 -6.02
N GLY A 46 -10.07 -12.84 -6.67
CA GLY A 46 -11.54 -12.90 -6.63
C GLY A 46 -12.21 -11.73 -5.91
N ALA A 47 -11.47 -10.76 -5.37
CA ALA A 47 -12.07 -9.62 -4.69
C ALA A 47 -12.62 -8.56 -5.66
N ASP A 48 -13.73 -7.92 -5.31
CA ASP A 48 -14.09 -6.61 -5.86
C ASP A 48 -13.24 -5.53 -5.17
N VAL A 49 -12.91 -4.44 -5.86
CA VAL A 49 -11.90 -3.49 -5.36
C VAL A 49 -12.35 -2.05 -5.46
N ALA A 50 -12.33 -1.31 -4.36
CA ALA A 50 -12.31 0.15 -4.37
C ALA A 50 -10.85 0.63 -4.35
N VAL A 51 -10.49 1.55 -5.26
CA VAL A 51 -9.16 2.14 -5.37
C VAL A 51 -9.22 3.63 -5.11
N THR A 52 -8.27 4.16 -4.32
CA THR A 52 -8.25 5.59 -4.05
C THR A 52 -6.89 6.20 -4.31
N ASP A 53 -6.89 7.51 -4.57
CA ASP A 53 -5.69 8.35 -4.56
C ASP A 53 -6.06 9.82 -4.30
N ILE A 54 -5.04 10.66 -4.02
CA ILE A 54 -5.21 12.11 -3.81
C ILE A 54 -5.65 12.84 -5.10
N ALA A 55 -5.28 12.30 -6.24
CA ALA A 55 -5.60 12.83 -7.57
C ALA A 55 -5.71 11.68 -8.58
N THR A 56 -6.35 11.90 -9.72
CA THR A 56 -6.54 10.89 -10.77
C THR A 56 -5.24 10.21 -11.21
N GLY A 57 -4.15 10.99 -11.35
CA GLY A 57 -2.82 10.49 -11.70
C GLY A 57 -1.90 10.19 -10.52
N GLY A 58 -2.39 10.37 -9.28
CA GLY A 58 -1.63 10.17 -8.04
C GLY A 58 -0.60 11.26 -7.76
N ALA A 59 0.04 11.15 -6.59
CA ALA A 59 1.10 12.05 -6.18
C ALA A 59 2.42 11.74 -6.92
N LYS A 60 3.18 12.79 -7.30
CA LYS A 60 4.47 12.66 -7.98
C LYS A 60 5.61 12.88 -7.00
N ASN A 61 6.66 12.06 -7.10
CA ASN A 61 7.90 12.27 -6.36
C ASN A 61 8.75 13.35 -7.03
N VAL A 62 9.56 14.07 -6.24
CA VAL A 62 10.58 14.96 -6.79
C VAL A 62 11.56 14.17 -7.64
N LEU A 63 11.99 14.72 -8.79
CA LEU A 63 12.84 14.09 -9.80
C LEU A 63 12.24 12.86 -10.51
N GLU A 64 10.95 12.62 -10.38
CA GLU A 64 10.29 11.56 -11.12
C GLU A 64 10.09 11.97 -12.59
N LYS A 65 10.54 11.10 -13.51
CA LYS A 65 10.34 11.28 -14.94
C LYS A 65 9.02 10.65 -15.34
N SER A 66 8.00 11.46 -15.60
CA SER A 66 6.64 10.97 -15.97
C SER A 66 6.50 10.51 -17.43
N THR A 67 7.59 10.42 -18.19
CA THR A 67 7.56 10.07 -19.62
C THR A 67 6.99 8.68 -19.91
N ALA A 68 7.32 7.68 -19.08
CA ALA A 68 6.86 6.31 -19.29
C ALA A 68 5.34 6.16 -19.15
N GLU A 69 4.72 6.81 -18.18
CA GLU A 69 3.25 6.79 -17.99
C GLU A 69 2.53 7.47 -19.15
N ALA A 70 3.03 8.64 -19.57
CA ALA A 70 2.45 9.35 -20.71
C ALA A 70 2.58 8.57 -22.04
N GLN A 71 3.75 7.95 -22.28
CA GLN A 71 3.98 7.11 -23.47
C GLN A 71 3.10 5.85 -23.49
N ALA A 72 2.80 5.28 -22.32
CA ALA A 72 1.93 4.12 -22.16
C ALA A 72 0.41 4.48 -22.24
N GLY A 73 0.04 5.76 -22.39
CA GLY A 73 -1.35 6.20 -22.35
C GLY A 73 -2.02 5.98 -20.99
N TRP A 74 -1.23 5.95 -19.91
CA TRP A 74 -1.72 5.71 -18.56
C TRP A 74 -2.61 6.85 -18.04
N GLN A 75 -3.82 6.53 -17.59
CA GLN A 75 -4.85 7.48 -17.13
C GLN A 75 -5.06 7.39 -15.60
N GLY A 76 -4.05 6.95 -14.83
CA GLY A 76 -4.13 6.86 -13.38
C GLY A 76 -5.19 5.87 -12.91
N LEU A 77 -6.06 6.29 -11.99
CA LEU A 77 -7.11 5.43 -11.42
C LEU A 77 -8.02 4.82 -12.50
N ALA A 78 -8.34 5.55 -13.57
CA ALA A 78 -9.17 5.01 -14.65
C ALA A 78 -8.54 3.80 -15.35
N SER A 79 -7.21 3.78 -15.47
CA SER A 79 -6.50 2.61 -15.99
C SER A 79 -6.54 1.43 -15.01
N VAL A 80 -6.43 1.70 -13.71
CA VAL A 80 -6.55 0.65 -12.69
C VAL A 80 -7.94 0.03 -12.67
N VAL A 81 -9.00 0.85 -12.81
CA VAL A 81 -10.39 0.37 -12.93
C VAL A 81 -10.52 -0.60 -14.11
N LYS A 82 -10.07 -0.18 -15.28
CA LYS A 82 -10.11 -1.04 -16.49
C LYS A 82 -9.36 -2.37 -16.30
N GLU A 83 -8.21 -2.34 -15.62
CA GLU A 83 -7.44 -3.55 -15.34
C GLU A 83 -8.17 -4.50 -14.37
N VAL A 84 -8.82 -3.98 -13.33
CA VAL A 84 -9.61 -4.79 -12.40
C VAL A 84 -10.86 -5.37 -13.09
N GLU A 85 -11.56 -4.56 -13.88
CA GLU A 85 -12.74 -4.98 -14.63
C GLU A 85 -12.39 -6.04 -15.69
N SER A 86 -11.22 -5.96 -16.32
CA SER A 86 -10.75 -6.99 -17.26
C SER A 86 -10.52 -8.36 -16.61
N LEU A 87 -10.39 -8.41 -15.28
CA LEU A 87 -10.35 -9.63 -14.48
C LEU A 87 -11.74 -10.13 -14.04
N GLY A 88 -12.82 -9.51 -14.55
CA GLY A 88 -14.20 -9.87 -14.23
C GLY A 88 -14.66 -9.41 -12.84
N ARG A 89 -14.00 -8.42 -12.23
CA ARG A 89 -14.33 -7.90 -10.89
C ARG A 89 -14.88 -6.48 -10.97
N ARG A 90 -15.75 -6.13 -10.03
CA ARG A 90 -16.23 -4.74 -9.91
C ARG A 90 -15.12 -3.86 -9.36
N CYS A 91 -15.01 -2.64 -9.89
CA CYS A 91 -14.08 -1.64 -9.39
C CYS A 91 -14.75 -0.29 -9.20
N SER A 92 -14.37 0.41 -8.12
CA SER A 92 -14.76 1.80 -7.87
C SER A 92 -13.51 2.64 -7.64
N ALA A 93 -13.44 3.84 -8.25
CA ALA A 93 -12.34 4.78 -8.06
C ALA A 93 -12.83 6.00 -7.28
N LEU A 94 -12.10 6.34 -6.21
CA LEU A 94 -12.42 7.41 -5.29
C LEU A 94 -11.23 8.37 -5.16
N LEU A 95 -11.50 9.66 -5.06
CA LEU A 95 -10.48 10.67 -4.81
C LEU A 95 -10.59 11.18 -3.37
N GLY A 96 -9.45 11.37 -2.69
CA GLY A 96 -9.42 11.95 -1.36
C GLY A 96 -8.04 11.94 -0.72
N ASP A 97 -7.83 12.83 0.22
CA ASP A 97 -6.63 12.88 1.05
C ASP A 97 -6.80 11.97 2.27
N VAL A 98 -6.04 10.88 2.32
CA VAL A 98 -6.05 9.97 3.49
C VAL A 98 -5.67 10.68 4.79
N GLY A 99 -4.91 11.77 4.73
CA GLY A 99 -4.53 12.60 5.88
C GLY A 99 -5.63 13.55 6.36
N ASP A 100 -6.77 13.62 5.67
CA ASP A 100 -7.96 14.38 6.07
C ASP A 100 -9.04 13.43 6.59
N GLN A 101 -9.63 13.75 7.74
CA GLN A 101 -10.60 12.88 8.39
C GLN A 101 -11.92 12.80 7.60
N ALA A 102 -12.42 13.93 7.11
CA ALA A 102 -13.68 13.98 6.37
C ALA A 102 -13.56 13.21 5.06
N ASP A 103 -12.43 13.32 4.38
CA ASP A 103 -12.13 12.57 3.16
C ASP A 103 -12.02 11.05 3.45
N ALA A 104 -11.33 10.65 4.51
CA ALA A 104 -11.21 9.24 4.90
C ALA A 104 -12.59 8.61 5.19
N GLU A 105 -13.44 9.29 5.97
CA GLU A 105 -14.80 8.85 6.27
C GLU A 105 -15.69 8.83 5.02
N ARG A 106 -15.57 9.81 4.14
CA ARG A 106 -16.30 9.89 2.87
C ARG A 106 -15.89 8.76 1.93
N MET A 107 -14.60 8.52 1.72
CA MET A 107 -14.12 7.45 0.84
C MET A 107 -14.61 6.06 1.30
N VAL A 108 -14.62 5.79 2.61
CA VAL A 108 -15.15 4.55 3.16
C VAL A 108 -16.65 4.44 2.90
N ARG A 109 -17.42 5.51 3.15
CA ARG A 109 -18.86 5.53 2.89
C ARG A 109 -19.18 5.29 1.41
N GLU A 110 -18.54 6.03 0.50
CA GLU A 110 -18.75 5.91 -0.95
C GLU A 110 -18.36 4.50 -1.47
N ALA A 111 -17.28 3.90 -0.94
CA ALA A 111 -16.91 2.53 -1.28
C ALA A 111 -18.00 1.53 -0.85
N VAL A 112 -18.57 1.72 0.35
CA VAL A 112 -19.67 0.87 0.85
C VAL A 112 -20.94 1.08 0.04
N GLU A 113 -21.31 2.30 -0.29
CA GLU A 113 -22.47 2.62 -1.14
C GLU A 113 -22.37 1.97 -2.52
N THR A 114 -21.17 1.99 -3.13
CA THR A 114 -20.95 1.48 -4.50
C THR A 114 -20.80 -0.04 -4.55
N LEU A 115 -20.07 -0.64 -3.62
CA LEU A 115 -19.74 -2.06 -3.67
C LEU A 115 -20.52 -2.91 -2.66
N GLY A 116 -21.17 -2.28 -1.66
CA GLY A 116 -22.05 -2.91 -0.68
C GLY A 116 -21.40 -3.08 0.70
N ARG A 117 -20.09 -3.31 0.80
CA ARG A 117 -19.35 -3.45 2.07
C ARG A 117 -17.85 -3.29 1.84
N ILE A 118 -17.07 -3.31 2.92
CA ILE A 118 -15.61 -3.47 2.89
C ILE A 118 -15.26 -4.62 3.83
N ASP A 119 -14.41 -5.54 3.37
CA ASP A 119 -13.86 -6.66 4.14
C ASP A 119 -12.35 -6.50 4.38
N ILE A 120 -11.66 -5.88 3.43
CA ILE A 120 -10.20 -5.76 3.40
C ILE A 120 -9.83 -4.29 3.20
N LEU A 121 -8.99 -3.76 4.07
CA LEU A 121 -8.34 -2.47 3.87
C LEU A 121 -6.84 -2.67 3.63
N VAL A 122 -6.31 -2.03 2.59
CA VAL A 122 -4.86 -1.92 2.39
C VAL A 122 -4.45 -0.45 2.42
N ASN A 123 -3.83 -0.03 3.51
CA ASN A 123 -3.26 1.30 3.68
C ASN A 123 -1.91 1.38 2.96
N ASN A 124 -1.94 1.69 1.67
CA ASN A 124 -0.75 1.78 0.84
C ASN A 124 -0.34 3.24 0.51
N ALA A 125 -1.26 4.19 0.56
CA ALA A 125 -0.94 5.60 0.33
C ALA A 125 0.23 6.08 1.22
N GLY A 126 1.09 6.92 0.66
CA GLY A 126 2.22 7.46 1.39
C GLY A 126 2.77 8.72 0.74
N ALA A 127 3.33 9.61 1.55
CA ALA A 127 3.87 10.88 1.12
C ALA A 127 4.90 10.69 0.00
N PRO A 128 4.85 11.50 -1.07
CA PRO A 128 5.87 11.50 -2.10
C PRO A 128 7.22 11.96 -1.52
N HIS A 129 8.33 11.61 -2.16
CA HIS A 129 9.63 12.13 -1.80
C HIS A 129 9.70 13.64 -2.06
N GLY A 130 10.21 14.38 -1.10
CA GLY A 130 10.36 15.83 -1.15
C GLY A 130 11.48 16.33 -0.23
N ALA A 131 11.25 17.44 0.45
CA ALA A 131 12.18 18.06 1.39
C ALA A 131 12.45 17.20 2.66
N ASP A 132 11.65 16.14 2.88
CA ASP A 132 11.87 15.12 3.92
C ASP A 132 13.12 14.27 3.71
N ARG A 133 13.78 14.38 2.53
CA ARG A 133 15.03 13.67 2.17
C ARG A 133 16.23 14.56 2.43
N ASN A 134 16.48 14.82 3.70
CA ASN A 134 17.56 15.67 4.18
C ASN A 134 18.10 15.18 5.53
N TRP A 135 19.25 15.70 5.94
CA TRP A 135 19.74 15.50 7.30
C TRP A 135 18.69 15.96 8.32
N SER A 136 18.55 15.25 9.45
CA SER A 136 17.49 15.56 10.42
C SER A 136 17.56 16.96 11.00
N TRP A 137 18.76 17.54 11.13
CA TRP A 137 18.98 18.90 11.61
C TRP A 137 18.79 19.98 10.54
N GLU A 138 18.61 19.62 9.27
CA GLU A 138 18.32 20.52 8.15
C GLU A 138 16.91 20.33 7.58
N MET A 139 16.20 19.32 8.07
CA MET A 139 14.85 19.01 7.58
C MET A 139 13.86 20.08 8.04
N PRO A 140 13.10 20.71 7.13
CA PRO A 140 12.03 21.63 7.51
C PRO A 140 10.94 20.90 8.32
N ALA A 141 10.42 21.53 9.36
CA ALA A 141 9.39 20.93 10.22
C ALA A 141 8.12 20.58 9.44
N ASP A 142 7.69 21.42 8.51
CA ASP A 142 6.53 21.18 7.64
C ASP A 142 6.71 19.96 6.72
N ALA A 143 7.94 19.68 6.29
CA ALA A 143 8.24 18.45 5.54
C ALA A 143 8.10 17.21 6.44
N PHE A 144 8.53 17.27 7.70
CA PHE A 144 8.31 16.22 8.69
C PHE A 144 6.82 16.03 8.93
N ASP A 145 6.08 17.09 9.21
CA ASP A 145 4.64 17.07 9.48
C ASP A 145 3.84 16.51 8.30
N THR A 146 4.22 16.87 7.07
CA THR A 146 3.59 16.34 5.85
C THR A 146 3.72 14.83 5.78
N VAL A 147 4.91 14.28 6.05
CA VAL A 147 5.12 12.83 6.03
C VAL A 147 4.33 12.14 7.13
N MET A 148 4.34 12.68 8.35
CA MET A 148 3.57 12.12 9.48
C MET A 148 2.06 12.20 9.23
N ARG A 149 1.56 13.31 8.69
CA ARG A 149 0.15 13.50 8.35
C ARG A 149 -0.33 12.46 7.33
N ILE A 150 0.42 12.25 6.24
CA ILE A 150 -0.01 11.32 5.19
C ILE A 150 0.22 9.87 5.63
N ASN A 151 1.42 9.52 6.08
CA ASN A 151 1.77 8.12 6.34
C ASN A 151 1.13 7.58 7.62
N THR A 152 1.28 8.31 8.74
CA THR A 152 0.85 7.82 10.05
C THR A 152 -0.61 8.16 10.32
N ARG A 153 -0.95 9.45 10.27
CA ARG A 153 -2.32 9.90 10.51
C ARG A 153 -3.28 9.36 9.46
N GLY A 154 -2.87 9.32 8.17
CA GLY A 154 -3.69 8.75 7.10
C GLY A 154 -3.96 7.27 7.29
N THR A 155 -2.96 6.47 7.66
CA THR A 155 -3.15 5.06 8.03
C THR A 155 -4.12 4.91 9.21
N PHE A 156 -3.98 5.73 10.25
CA PHE A 156 -4.89 5.74 11.41
C PHE A 156 -6.32 6.09 11.01
N LEU A 157 -6.54 7.16 10.25
CA LEU A 157 -7.87 7.62 9.86
C LEU A 157 -8.61 6.58 8.99
N MET A 158 -7.96 6.08 7.97
CA MET A 158 -8.53 5.04 7.10
C MET A 158 -8.83 3.76 7.88
N SER A 159 -7.89 3.31 8.73
CA SER A 159 -8.09 2.12 9.57
C SER A 159 -9.26 2.31 10.54
N THR A 160 -9.38 3.47 11.17
CA THR A 160 -10.46 3.79 12.11
C THR A 160 -11.82 3.83 11.39
N ALA A 161 -11.90 4.47 10.22
CA ALA A 161 -13.13 4.54 9.45
C ALA A 161 -13.59 3.15 9.00
N VAL A 162 -12.66 2.31 8.49
CA VAL A 162 -12.99 0.93 8.11
C VAL A 162 -13.29 0.05 9.33
N ALA A 163 -12.58 0.19 10.45
CA ALA A 163 -12.86 -0.57 11.67
C ALA A 163 -14.27 -0.26 12.19
N ARG A 164 -14.69 1.02 12.22
CA ARG A 164 -16.08 1.41 12.57
C ARG A 164 -17.10 0.76 11.65
N HIS A 165 -16.85 0.76 10.32
CA HIS A 165 -17.72 0.07 9.37
C HIS A 165 -17.77 -1.44 9.64
N LEU A 166 -16.63 -2.11 9.82
CA LEU A 166 -16.59 -3.54 10.12
C LEU A 166 -17.39 -3.88 11.39
N LEU A 167 -17.16 -3.14 12.48
CA LEU A 167 -17.82 -3.36 13.76
C LEU A 167 -19.34 -3.06 13.72
N SER A 168 -19.80 -2.18 12.82
CA SER A 168 -21.23 -1.89 12.64
C SER A 168 -22.00 -2.96 11.86
N ARG A 169 -21.31 -3.91 11.22
CA ARG A 169 -21.93 -4.98 10.44
C ARG A 169 -22.62 -5.99 11.38
N LYS A 170 -23.63 -6.71 10.87
CA LYS A 170 -24.35 -7.75 11.63
C LYS A 170 -23.45 -8.88 12.12
N ASP A 171 -22.36 -9.19 11.38
CA ASP A 171 -21.35 -10.17 11.73
C ASP A 171 -20.23 -9.58 12.61
N ALA A 172 -20.40 -8.34 13.11
CA ALA A 172 -19.43 -7.58 13.89
C ALA A 172 -18.03 -7.54 13.26
N GLY A 173 -17.96 -7.57 11.92
CA GLY A 173 -16.70 -7.50 11.17
C GLY A 173 -15.92 -8.80 11.09
N LYS A 174 -16.49 -9.93 11.51
CA LYS A 174 -15.82 -11.22 11.51
C LYS A 174 -15.19 -11.53 10.14
N GLY A 175 -13.91 -11.84 10.16
CA GLY A 175 -13.11 -12.05 8.95
C GLY A 175 -12.60 -10.77 8.29
N GLY A 176 -12.71 -9.59 8.92
CA GLY A 176 -12.13 -8.34 8.45
C GLY A 176 -10.60 -8.38 8.42
N ARG A 177 -9.98 -7.67 7.48
CA ARG A 177 -8.53 -7.60 7.30
C ARG A 177 -8.08 -6.16 7.13
N ILE A 178 -7.12 -5.71 7.93
CA ILE A 178 -6.44 -4.40 7.77
C ILE A 178 -4.96 -4.68 7.54
N ILE A 179 -4.44 -4.23 6.41
CA ILE A 179 -3.05 -4.46 6.00
C ILE A 179 -2.39 -3.10 5.78
N ASN A 180 -1.40 -2.81 6.61
CA ASN A 180 -0.71 -1.52 6.62
C ASN A 180 0.64 -1.63 5.89
N MET A 181 0.92 -0.71 4.96
CA MET A 181 2.22 -0.68 4.30
C MET A 181 3.22 0.11 5.15
N SER A 182 4.03 -0.61 5.94
CA SER A 182 5.21 -0.05 6.56
C SER A 182 6.40 -0.05 5.58
N SER A 183 7.58 -0.42 6.01
CA SER A 183 8.82 -0.49 5.23
C SER A 183 9.89 -1.19 6.06
N SER A 184 10.97 -1.69 5.45
CA SER A 184 12.20 -2.00 6.18
C SER A 184 12.74 -0.78 6.98
N SER A 185 12.37 0.44 6.57
CA SER A 185 12.63 1.69 7.31
C SER A 185 11.73 1.87 8.54
N GLY A 186 10.75 1.02 8.77
CA GLY A 186 9.97 0.93 10.00
C GLY A 186 10.57 -0.05 11.02
N GLN A 187 11.62 -0.77 10.63
CA GLN A 187 12.34 -1.74 11.47
C GLN A 187 13.78 -1.31 11.77
N ARG A 188 14.30 -0.33 11.03
CA ARG A 188 15.63 0.27 11.24
C ARG A 188 15.69 1.70 10.75
N GLY A 189 16.59 2.50 11.31
CA GLY A 189 16.88 3.84 10.84
C GLY A 189 17.66 3.84 9.52
N LEU A 190 17.45 4.88 8.73
CA LEU A 190 18.24 5.20 7.53
C LEU A 190 18.59 6.68 7.55
N GLN A 191 19.82 7.01 7.13
CA GLN A 191 20.27 8.40 7.01
C GLN A 191 19.36 9.19 6.07
N GLN A 192 19.20 10.48 6.35
CA GLN A 192 18.39 11.42 5.57
C GLN A 192 16.93 11.00 5.39
N ARG A 193 16.36 10.25 6.35
CA ARG A 193 15.00 9.70 6.29
C ARG A 193 14.27 9.78 7.62
N ALA A 194 14.59 10.76 8.46
CA ALA A 194 14.05 10.84 9.83
C ALA A 194 12.51 10.79 9.85
N ALA A 195 11.84 11.68 9.10
CA ALA A 195 10.38 11.70 9.03
C ALA A 195 9.79 10.38 8.48
N TYR A 196 10.39 9.85 7.41
CA TYR A 196 9.93 8.60 6.81
C TYR A 196 10.11 7.41 7.76
N CYS A 197 11.29 7.24 8.37
CA CYS A 197 11.52 6.18 9.35
C CYS A 197 10.55 6.32 10.52
N ALA A 198 10.45 7.50 11.14
CA ALA A 198 9.53 7.75 12.25
C ALA A 198 8.09 7.35 11.88
N SER A 199 7.61 7.75 10.70
CA SER A 199 6.27 7.41 10.24
C SER A 199 6.06 5.90 10.04
N LYS A 200 7.07 5.18 9.56
CA LYS A 200 6.98 3.73 9.30
C LYS A 200 7.11 2.89 10.58
N PHE A 201 7.89 3.35 11.58
CA PHE A 201 7.86 2.80 12.93
C PHE A 201 6.49 3.02 13.60
N ALA A 202 5.92 4.22 13.47
CA ALA A 202 4.60 4.52 14.01
C ALA A 202 3.50 3.62 13.43
N ILE A 203 3.56 3.27 12.13
CA ILE A 203 2.63 2.33 11.51
C ILE A 203 2.73 0.94 12.14
N ILE A 204 3.93 0.47 12.52
CA ILE A 204 4.09 -0.80 13.23
C ILE A 204 3.42 -0.75 14.60
N GLY A 205 3.64 0.33 15.38
CA GLY A 205 2.98 0.51 16.67
C GLY A 205 1.45 0.56 16.55
N LEU A 206 0.92 1.31 15.58
CA LEU A 206 -0.52 1.34 15.28
C LEU A 206 -1.05 -0.06 14.92
N THR A 207 -0.32 -0.82 14.10
CA THR A 207 -0.68 -2.18 13.71
C THR A 207 -0.83 -3.09 14.91
N GLN A 208 0.13 -3.07 15.83
CA GLN A 208 0.12 -3.90 17.04
C GLN A 208 -1.03 -3.53 17.97
N THR A 209 -1.24 -2.24 18.21
CA THR A 209 -2.33 -1.76 19.07
C THR A 209 -3.70 -2.14 18.49
N MET A 210 -3.95 -1.82 17.23
CA MET A 210 -5.22 -2.13 16.60
C MET A 210 -5.45 -3.64 16.45
N ALA A 211 -4.39 -4.43 16.31
CA ALA A 211 -4.49 -5.89 16.31
C ALA A 211 -5.05 -6.43 17.64
N LEU A 212 -4.55 -5.93 18.77
CA LEU A 212 -5.05 -6.32 20.10
C LEU A 212 -6.50 -5.88 20.31
N GLU A 213 -6.86 -4.68 19.88
CA GLU A 213 -8.20 -4.12 20.03
C GLU A 213 -9.25 -4.82 19.15
N LEU A 214 -8.89 -5.24 17.93
CA LEU A 214 -9.80 -5.77 16.93
C LEU A 214 -9.82 -7.32 16.87
N ALA A 215 -8.82 -8.00 17.43
CA ALA A 215 -8.77 -9.47 17.47
C ALA A 215 -10.00 -10.13 18.13
N PRO A 216 -10.56 -9.59 19.24
CA PRO A 216 -11.78 -10.15 19.84
C PRO A 216 -13.00 -10.16 18.88
N HIS A 217 -12.96 -9.33 17.83
CA HIS A 217 -14.00 -9.24 16.79
C HIS A 217 -13.68 -10.10 15.56
N GLY A 218 -12.60 -10.89 15.57
CA GLY A 218 -12.17 -11.71 14.44
C GLY A 218 -11.61 -10.90 13.27
N ILE A 219 -11.13 -9.67 13.53
CA ILE A 219 -10.48 -8.78 12.58
C ILE A 219 -8.97 -8.85 12.80
N THR A 220 -8.20 -9.14 11.76
CA THR A 220 -6.74 -9.11 11.84
C THR A 220 -6.16 -7.80 11.32
N VAL A 221 -5.10 -7.33 11.97
CA VAL A 221 -4.35 -6.13 11.55
C VAL A 221 -2.88 -6.48 11.46
N ASN A 222 -2.29 -6.36 10.26
CA ASN A 222 -0.89 -6.68 10.02
C ASN A 222 -0.19 -5.58 9.22
N ALA A 223 1.13 -5.49 9.32
CA ALA A 223 1.97 -4.63 8.51
C ALA A 223 2.81 -5.45 7.54
N ILE A 224 3.01 -4.92 6.33
CA ILE A 224 4.04 -5.39 5.41
C ILE A 224 5.19 -4.40 5.42
N CYS A 225 6.42 -4.92 5.46
CA CYS A 225 7.66 -4.15 5.48
C CYS A 225 8.48 -4.42 4.20
N PRO A 226 8.15 -3.74 3.08
CA PRO A 226 8.90 -3.91 1.84
C PRO A 226 10.34 -3.41 1.98
N GLY A 227 11.25 -4.11 1.30
CA GLY A 227 12.61 -3.63 1.04
C GLY A 227 12.70 -2.82 -0.27
N PRO A 228 13.82 -2.93 -1.01
CA PRO A 228 13.95 -2.27 -2.31
C PRO A 228 13.04 -2.94 -3.35
N ILE A 229 12.01 -2.22 -3.75
CA ILE A 229 11.03 -2.64 -4.78
C ILE A 229 11.11 -1.69 -5.97
N ALA A 230 11.07 -2.22 -7.19
CA ALA A 230 11.11 -1.46 -8.45
C ALA A 230 9.79 -0.69 -8.65
N THR A 231 9.75 0.56 -8.22
CA THR A 231 8.60 1.46 -8.29
C THR A 231 9.06 2.87 -8.70
N ALA A 232 8.13 3.75 -9.08
CA ALA A 232 8.41 5.15 -9.33
C ALA A 232 9.13 5.84 -8.15
N ARG A 233 8.83 5.42 -6.90
CA ARG A 233 9.53 5.89 -5.70
C ARG A 233 11.01 5.47 -5.68
N SER A 234 11.33 4.23 -6.07
CA SER A 234 12.72 3.75 -6.12
C SER A 234 13.51 4.39 -7.27
N GLU A 235 12.86 4.73 -8.38
CA GLU A 235 13.46 5.51 -9.48
C GLU A 235 13.85 6.90 -8.99
N SER A 236 12.97 7.60 -8.27
CA SER A 236 13.29 8.88 -7.62
C SER A 236 14.45 8.77 -6.64
N THR A 237 14.51 7.69 -5.84
CA THR A 237 15.63 7.44 -4.92
C THR A 237 16.94 7.24 -5.68
N ARG A 238 16.93 6.47 -6.77
CA ARG A 238 18.12 6.27 -7.61
C ARG A 238 18.60 7.57 -8.23
N ALA A 239 17.69 8.36 -8.82
CA ALA A 239 18.01 9.64 -9.40
C ALA A 239 18.64 10.62 -8.39
N ARG A 240 18.19 10.59 -7.12
CA ARG A 240 18.80 11.38 -6.03
C ARG A 240 20.21 10.90 -5.67
N SER A 241 20.41 9.59 -5.62
CA SER A 241 21.72 8.98 -5.33
C SER A 241 22.73 9.31 -6.43
N GLU A 242 22.33 9.21 -7.70
CA GLU A 242 23.16 9.57 -8.86
C GLU A 242 23.51 11.07 -8.89
N ALA A 243 22.62 11.92 -8.36
CA ALA A 243 22.87 13.35 -8.20
C ALA A 243 23.69 13.70 -6.95
N GLY A 244 24.23 12.72 -6.20
CA GLY A 244 25.00 12.95 -4.97
C GLY A 244 24.17 13.50 -3.79
N LYS A 245 22.84 13.44 -3.87
CA LYS A 245 21.91 13.98 -2.87
C LYS A 245 21.36 12.95 -1.89
N ASP A 246 21.74 11.69 -2.02
CA ASP A 246 21.30 10.59 -1.15
C ASP A 246 22.47 9.61 -0.96
N GLU A 247 23.17 9.74 0.15
CA GLU A 247 24.34 8.91 0.49
C GLU A 247 23.93 7.59 1.17
N GLY A 248 22.68 7.48 1.60
CA GLY A 248 22.22 6.42 2.52
C GLY A 248 21.71 5.15 1.85
N LEU A 249 21.52 5.10 0.53
CA LEU A 249 20.93 3.92 -0.11
C LEU A 249 21.68 3.54 -1.39
N LYS A 250 22.68 2.68 -1.24
CA LYS A 250 23.13 1.88 -2.40
C LYS A 250 21.99 0.90 -2.68
N LEU A 251 21.21 1.14 -3.73
CA LEU A 251 20.27 0.15 -4.31
C LEU A 251 21.11 -0.96 -4.95
N GLY A 252 21.85 -1.66 -4.09
CA GLY A 252 22.61 -2.85 -4.44
C GLY A 252 21.68 -4.05 -4.59
N THR A 253 22.26 -5.18 -4.95
CA THR A 253 21.59 -6.46 -4.96
C THR A 253 21.14 -6.84 -3.54
N THR A 254 19.90 -7.28 -3.40
CA THR A 254 19.44 -7.92 -2.17
C THR A 254 20.11 -9.30 -2.02
N PRO A 255 20.16 -9.91 -0.83
CA PRO A 255 20.64 -11.30 -0.69
C PRO A 255 19.98 -12.30 -1.64
N VAL A 256 18.72 -12.07 -2.03
CA VAL A 256 18.01 -12.89 -3.05
C VAL A 256 18.55 -12.66 -4.47
N GLY A 257 19.45 -11.71 -4.68
CA GLY A 257 20.10 -11.44 -5.98
C GLY A 257 19.32 -10.55 -6.94
N ARG A 258 18.16 -10.03 -6.58
CA ARG A 258 17.36 -9.10 -7.40
C ARG A 258 16.65 -8.03 -6.57
N ILE A 259 16.31 -6.92 -7.19
CA ILE A 259 15.34 -5.97 -6.64
C ILE A 259 13.94 -6.60 -6.71
N GLY A 260 13.16 -6.43 -5.65
CA GLY A 260 11.77 -6.90 -5.62
C GLY A 260 10.90 -6.20 -6.66
N GLN A 261 9.88 -6.88 -7.12
CA GLN A 261 8.84 -6.34 -8.00
C GLN A 261 7.59 -5.99 -7.18
N PRO A 262 6.74 -5.05 -7.61
CA PRO A 262 5.49 -4.74 -6.94
C PRO A 262 4.63 -5.98 -6.65
N MET A 263 4.66 -6.99 -7.52
CA MET A 263 3.95 -8.25 -7.34
C MET A 263 4.49 -9.11 -6.19
N ASP A 264 5.77 -8.99 -5.82
CA ASP A 264 6.29 -9.71 -4.64
C ASP A 264 5.60 -9.24 -3.35
N VAL A 265 5.35 -7.94 -3.25
CA VAL A 265 4.60 -7.34 -2.14
C VAL A 265 3.11 -7.67 -2.23
N ALA A 266 2.52 -7.58 -3.43
CA ALA A 266 1.10 -7.85 -3.65
C ALA A 266 0.71 -9.29 -3.27
N ARG A 267 1.58 -10.28 -3.50
CA ARG A 267 1.36 -11.67 -3.06
C ARG A 267 1.29 -11.80 -1.54
N ALA A 268 2.13 -11.07 -0.80
CA ALA A 268 2.06 -11.05 0.66
C ALA A 268 0.77 -10.39 1.15
N VAL A 269 0.27 -9.35 0.46
CA VAL A 269 -1.04 -8.76 0.74
C VAL A 269 -2.15 -9.78 0.55
N VAL A 270 -2.17 -10.51 -0.58
CA VAL A 270 -3.18 -11.56 -0.85
C VAL A 270 -3.15 -12.65 0.22
N TRP A 271 -1.96 -13.09 0.65
CA TRP A 271 -1.83 -14.06 1.74
C TRP A 271 -2.42 -13.54 3.05
N LEU A 272 -2.13 -12.31 3.46
CA LEU A 272 -2.70 -11.74 4.68
C LEU A 272 -4.20 -11.44 4.56
N ALA A 273 -4.71 -11.29 3.33
CA ALA A 273 -6.13 -11.11 3.05
C ALA A 273 -6.91 -12.44 3.02
N ASP A 274 -6.22 -13.58 2.91
CA ASP A 274 -6.82 -14.92 2.90
C ASP A 274 -7.63 -15.15 4.18
N PRO A 275 -8.88 -15.66 4.08
CA PRO A 275 -9.63 -16.13 5.25
C PRO A 275 -8.86 -17.13 6.13
N ALA A 276 -8.01 -17.97 5.54
CA ALA A 276 -7.20 -18.97 6.25
C ALA A 276 -6.02 -18.35 7.04
N ALA A 277 -5.70 -17.05 6.85
CA ALA A 277 -4.68 -16.33 7.61
C ALA A 277 -5.25 -15.68 8.90
N ASP A 278 -6.33 -16.20 9.45
CA ASP A 278 -7.06 -15.63 10.59
C ASP A 278 -6.31 -15.69 11.92
N PHE A 279 -5.26 -16.52 12.02
CA PHE A 279 -4.39 -16.61 13.20
C PHE A 279 -3.15 -15.71 13.11
N VAL A 280 -3.03 -14.91 12.04
CA VAL A 280 -1.92 -13.96 11.84
C VAL A 280 -2.42 -12.55 12.10
N THR A 281 -2.06 -11.97 13.25
CA THR A 281 -2.39 -10.59 13.60
C THR A 281 -1.27 -9.91 14.39
N GLY A 282 -1.15 -8.59 14.28
CA GLY A 282 -0.11 -7.79 14.94
C GLY A 282 1.30 -7.93 14.35
N GLN A 283 1.44 -8.63 13.21
CA GLN A 283 2.74 -8.97 12.66
C GLN A 283 3.27 -7.89 11.69
N SER A 284 4.61 -7.77 11.66
CA SER A 284 5.35 -6.95 10.71
C SER A 284 6.10 -7.84 9.73
N VAL A 285 5.46 -8.17 8.60
CA VAL A 285 5.96 -9.15 7.63
C VAL A 285 6.97 -8.50 6.69
N ALA A 286 8.22 -8.92 6.76
CA ALA A 286 9.28 -8.44 5.89
C ALA A 286 9.18 -9.06 4.48
N VAL A 287 9.06 -8.20 3.44
CA VAL A 287 9.13 -8.58 2.02
C VAL A 287 10.27 -7.79 1.39
N ASN A 288 11.50 -8.16 1.72
CA ASN A 288 12.67 -7.31 1.51
C ASN A 288 13.87 -8.01 0.84
N GLY A 289 13.72 -9.26 0.40
CA GLY A 289 14.79 -10.01 -0.23
C GLY A 289 16.00 -10.27 0.68
N GLY A 290 15.80 -10.27 2.00
CA GLY A 290 16.85 -10.52 2.99
C GLY A 290 17.70 -9.28 3.36
N THR A 291 17.32 -8.08 2.93
CA THR A 291 18.10 -6.84 3.25
C THR A 291 18.02 -6.44 4.71
N HIS A 292 17.08 -6.99 5.46
CA HIS A 292 16.94 -6.81 6.89
C HIS A 292 16.23 -8.02 7.46
N MET A 293 16.77 -8.56 8.55
CA MET A 293 16.25 -9.69 9.31
C MET A 293 16.02 -9.20 10.75
N GLY A 294 14.80 -9.32 11.24
CA GLY A 294 14.42 -8.87 12.58
C GLY A 294 12.94 -9.02 12.83
#